data_aa05e80e799a2bbf4dfbe710efa91ceb
#
_entry.id   aa05e80e799a2bbf4dfbe710efa91ceb
#
_cell.length_a   1.000
_cell.length_b   1.000
_cell.length_c   1.000
_cell.angle_alpha   90.00
_cell.angle_beta   90.00
_cell.angle_gamma   90.00
#
_symmetry.space_group_name_H-M   'P 1'
#
loop_
_entity.id
_entity.type
_entity.pdbx_description
1 polymer ?
#
loop_
_entity_poly.entity_id
_entity_poly.type
_entity_poly.pdbx_seq_one_letter_code
_entity_poly.pdbx_strand_id
1 'polypeptide(L)'
;MIEAQEVRKQFGAVHALGGVSFTARDGQITALLGPNGAGKTTLLRTLVGMLRRDHGTIAIDGVDPERDPLAVRANIGFLTDQFGLYERLSTREYLTYFGELNGMEKRALAARIDEVSEMLAMDDILERRSKGFSQGQRIKVALARALLHRPRHLLLDEPTRGLDVMSTRAVRHALSALRGQGCCVVMATHVMQEVSHLCDDVIVIAKGHTVAQGTPADLCRRTGIANLEDAFVRLVGTDEGIVA
;
A
#
# COMPACT_ATOMS: atom_id res chain seq x y z
N MET A 1 -6.54 -12.95 1.42
CA MET A 1 -5.84 -12.77 2.73
C MET A 1 -4.33 -12.78 2.51
N ILE A 2 -3.57 -11.93 3.24
CA ILE A 2 -2.10 -11.87 3.21
C ILE A 2 -1.56 -12.26 4.59
N GLU A 3 -0.64 -13.21 4.64
CA GLU A 3 0.00 -13.71 5.85
C GLU A 3 1.51 -13.62 5.73
N ALA A 4 2.17 -13.16 6.77
CA ALA A 4 3.62 -13.11 6.90
C ALA A 4 4.01 -13.65 8.27
N GLN A 5 5.03 -14.52 8.34
CA GLN A 5 5.51 -15.11 9.58
C GLN A 5 7.03 -15.06 9.62
N GLU A 6 7.57 -14.40 10.64
CA GLU A 6 9.01 -14.27 10.91
C GLU A 6 9.83 -13.82 9.68
N VAL A 7 9.26 -12.93 8.87
CA VAL A 7 9.90 -12.47 7.64
C VAL A 7 11.12 -11.65 7.97
N ARG A 8 12.29 -12.07 7.46
CA ARG A 8 13.58 -11.40 7.65
C ARG A 8 14.20 -11.02 6.32
N LYS A 9 14.85 -9.84 6.31
CA LYS A 9 15.61 -9.35 5.17
C LYS A 9 16.79 -8.51 5.62
N GLN A 10 17.97 -8.84 5.11
CA GLN A 10 19.20 -8.13 5.39
C GLN A 10 19.83 -7.60 4.09
N PHE A 11 20.42 -6.42 4.15
CA PHE A 11 21.21 -5.81 3.10
C PHE A 11 22.60 -5.47 3.67
N GLY A 12 23.61 -6.27 3.38
CA GLY A 12 24.92 -6.14 3.99
C GLY A 12 24.83 -6.21 5.52
N ALA A 13 25.21 -5.15 6.22
CA ALA A 13 25.11 -5.06 7.68
C ALA A 13 23.74 -4.56 8.19
N VAL A 14 22.82 -4.14 7.31
CA VAL A 14 21.53 -3.56 7.70
C VAL A 14 20.45 -4.63 7.74
N HIS A 15 19.89 -4.88 8.91
CA HIS A 15 18.71 -5.72 9.10
C HIS A 15 17.43 -4.91 8.81
N ALA A 16 16.97 -4.94 7.56
CA ALA A 16 15.77 -4.18 7.16
C ALA A 16 14.47 -4.80 7.70
N LEU A 17 14.40 -6.13 7.79
CA LEU A 17 13.34 -6.88 8.47
C LEU A 17 13.99 -7.89 9.41
N GLY A 18 13.64 -7.83 10.69
CA GLY A 18 14.23 -8.64 11.77
C GLY A 18 13.33 -9.78 12.27
N GLY A 19 12.17 -9.97 11.64
CA GLY A 19 11.17 -10.96 12.03
C GLY A 19 9.78 -10.31 12.06
N VAL A 20 9.26 -9.95 10.88
CA VAL A 20 7.92 -9.34 10.76
C VAL A 20 6.88 -10.44 10.62
N SER A 21 5.87 -10.41 11.51
CA SER A 21 4.74 -11.34 11.48
C SER A 21 3.43 -10.56 11.55
N PHE A 22 2.49 -10.85 10.64
CA PHE A 22 1.16 -10.24 10.63
C PHE A 22 0.19 -11.00 9.73
N THR A 23 -1.09 -10.67 9.86
CA THR A 23 -2.16 -11.11 8.96
C THR A 23 -2.98 -9.89 8.51
N ALA A 24 -3.16 -9.72 7.19
CA ALA A 24 -4.10 -8.75 6.63
C ALA A 24 -5.27 -9.49 5.97
N ARG A 25 -6.50 -9.12 6.33
CA ARG A 25 -7.72 -9.84 5.96
C ARG A 25 -8.39 -9.22 4.74
N ASP A 26 -9.13 -10.04 4.00
CA ASP A 26 -9.98 -9.57 2.91
C ASP A 26 -11.09 -8.65 3.44
N GLY A 27 -11.45 -7.64 2.65
CA GLY A 27 -12.44 -6.64 3.03
C GLY A 27 -12.01 -5.72 4.17
N GLN A 28 -10.71 -5.60 4.42
CA GLN A 28 -10.15 -4.70 5.44
C GLN A 28 -9.04 -3.82 4.86
N ILE A 29 -8.87 -2.65 5.44
CA ILE A 29 -7.72 -1.78 5.23
C ILE A 29 -6.80 -1.92 6.43
N THR A 30 -5.63 -2.50 6.22
CA THR A 30 -4.60 -2.70 7.25
C THR A 30 -3.46 -1.69 7.05
N ALA A 31 -3.17 -0.89 8.06
CA ALA A 31 -2.04 0.02 8.04
C ALA A 31 -0.74 -0.69 8.46
N LEU A 32 0.34 -0.52 7.70
CA LEU A 32 1.70 -0.73 8.17
C LEU A 32 2.23 0.61 8.71
N LEU A 33 2.16 0.78 10.01
CA LEU A 33 2.51 2.01 10.70
C LEU A 33 3.92 1.91 11.30
N GLY A 34 4.76 2.89 11.04
CA GLY A 34 6.12 2.89 11.59
C GLY A 34 6.92 4.10 11.12
N PRO A 35 8.02 4.46 11.80
CA PRO A 35 8.88 5.56 11.40
C PRO A 35 9.56 5.27 10.06
N ASN A 36 10.21 6.30 9.51
CA ASN A 36 11.05 6.13 8.33
C ASN A 36 12.19 5.16 8.64
N GLY A 37 12.49 4.26 7.71
CA GLY A 37 13.50 3.22 7.93
C GLY A 37 13.02 2.00 8.74
N ALA A 38 11.76 1.95 9.20
CA ALA A 38 11.24 0.81 9.95
C ALA A 38 11.13 -0.50 9.15
N GLY A 39 11.30 -0.45 7.81
CA GLY A 39 11.23 -1.63 6.93
C GLY A 39 9.94 -1.75 6.13
N LYS A 40 9.01 -0.78 6.20
CA LYS A 40 7.69 -0.83 5.53
C LYS A 40 7.78 -1.09 4.02
N THR A 41 8.52 -0.26 3.28
CA THR A 41 8.74 -0.41 1.84
C THR A 41 9.43 -1.75 1.50
N THR A 42 10.41 -2.16 2.31
CA THR A 42 11.09 -3.46 2.15
C THR A 42 10.09 -4.60 2.29
N LEU A 43 9.22 -4.55 3.29
CA LEU A 43 8.16 -5.55 3.50
C LEU A 43 7.21 -5.59 2.30
N LEU A 44 6.66 -4.44 1.86
CA LEU A 44 5.77 -4.40 0.70
C LEU A 44 6.42 -5.01 -0.55
N ARG A 45 7.67 -4.67 -0.85
CA ARG A 45 8.41 -5.24 -1.99
C ARG A 45 8.66 -6.75 -1.84
N THR A 46 8.81 -7.24 -0.62
CA THR A 46 8.95 -8.67 -0.35
C THR A 46 7.62 -9.41 -0.54
N LEU A 47 6.51 -8.81 -0.11
CA LEU A 47 5.16 -9.37 -0.30
C LEU A 47 4.80 -9.56 -1.78
N VAL A 48 5.20 -8.65 -2.68
CA VAL A 48 4.94 -8.78 -4.13
C VAL A 48 6.00 -9.61 -4.87
N GLY A 49 6.96 -10.21 -4.14
CA GLY A 49 8.06 -11.00 -4.74
C GLY A 49 9.03 -10.17 -5.59
N MET A 50 9.18 -8.87 -5.30
CA MET A 50 10.24 -8.03 -5.89
C MET A 50 11.56 -8.15 -5.15
N LEU A 51 11.51 -8.50 -3.87
CA LEU A 51 12.66 -8.81 -3.03
C LEU A 51 12.49 -10.20 -2.46
N ARG A 52 13.57 -10.99 -2.49
CA ARG A 52 13.62 -12.28 -1.80
C ARG A 52 13.82 -12.05 -0.30
N ARG A 53 13.02 -12.74 0.51
CA ARG A 53 13.26 -12.84 1.95
C ARG A 53 14.45 -13.73 2.23
N ASP A 54 15.11 -13.51 3.36
CA ASP A 54 16.20 -14.39 3.80
C ASP A 54 15.66 -15.52 4.70
N HIS A 55 14.61 -15.25 5.49
CA HIS A 55 13.90 -16.20 6.35
C HIS A 55 12.41 -15.90 6.45
N GLY A 56 11.66 -16.82 7.04
CA GLY A 56 10.23 -16.71 7.29
C GLY A 56 9.38 -17.20 6.12
N THR A 57 8.07 -17.02 6.23
CA THR A 57 7.09 -17.41 5.21
C THR A 57 6.17 -16.26 4.85
N ILE A 58 5.73 -16.23 3.60
CA ILE A 58 4.70 -15.32 3.09
C ILE A 58 3.70 -16.17 2.31
N ALA A 59 2.42 -15.94 2.55
CA ALA A 59 1.33 -16.52 1.78
C ALA A 59 0.31 -15.46 1.40
N ILE A 60 -0.02 -15.39 0.12
CA ILE A 60 -1.08 -14.54 -0.42
C ILE A 60 -2.11 -15.45 -1.05
N ASP A 61 -3.28 -15.55 -0.41
CA ASP A 61 -4.29 -16.58 -0.71
C ASP A 61 -3.69 -18.00 -0.73
N GLY A 62 -2.74 -18.28 0.18
CA GLY A 62 -2.05 -19.57 0.28
C GLY A 62 -0.88 -19.74 -0.70
N VAL A 63 -0.62 -18.78 -1.59
CA VAL A 63 0.47 -18.84 -2.58
C VAL A 63 1.70 -18.07 -2.09
N ASP A 64 2.85 -18.70 -2.14
CA ASP A 64 4.14 -18.08 -1.83
C ASP A 64 4.64 -17.24 -3.02
N PRO A 65 4.88 -15.92 -2.85
CA PRO A 65 5.31 -15.03 -3.94
C PRO A 65 6.69 -15.36 -4.52
N GLU A 66 7.53 -16.15 -3.84
CA GLU A 66 8.80 -16.60 -4.38
C GLU A 66 8.68 -17.89 -5.20
N ARG A 67 7.66 -18.70 -4.93
CA ARG A 67 7.38 -19.94 -5.66
C ARG A 67 6.59 -19.70 -6.93
N ASP A 68 5.56 -18.86 -6.84
CA ASP A 68 4.74 -18.49 -7.99
C ASP A 68 4.47 -16.97 -8.03
N PRO A 69 5.46 -16.16 -8.44
CA PRO A 69 5.33 -14.72 -8.50
C PRO A 69 4.31 -14.23 -9.52
N LEU A 70 4.03 -15.00 -10.57
CA LEU A 70 3.06 -14.61 -11.59
C LEU A 70 1.62 -14.76 -11.08
N ALA A 71 1.30 -15.88 -10.43
CA ALA A 71 -0.02 -16.09 -9.82
C ALA A 71 -0.32 -15.02 -8.76
N VAL A 72 0.68 -14.68 -7.93
CA VAL A 72 0.55 -13.65 -6.90
C VAL A 72 0.35 -12.27 -7.54
N ARG A 73 1.18 -11.87 -8.51
CA ARG A 73 1.10 -10.54 -9.15
C ARG A 73 -0.18 -10.34 -9.96
N ALA A 74 -0.76 -11.40 -10.51
CA ALA A 74 -2.04 -11.33 -11.21
C ALA A 74 -3.20 -10.86 -10.30
N ASN A 75 -3.07 -11.06 -8.99
CA ASN A 75 -4.08 -10.72 -7.98
C ASN A 75 -3.71 -9.51 -7.11
N ILE A 76 -2.55 -8.87 -7.36
CA ILE A 76 -2.06 -7.74 -6.58
C ILE A 76 -1.98 -6.47 -7.40
N GLY A 77 -2.59 -5.39 -6.93
CA GLY A 77 -2.25 -4.03 -7.32
C GLY A 77 -1.17 -3.48 -6.40
N PHE A 78 -0.12 -2.88 -6.98
CA PHE A 78 0.98 -2.35 -6.19
C PHE A 78 1.29 -0.89 -6.56
N LEU A 79 1.19 0.00 -5.59
CA LEU A 79 1.63 1.39 -5.67
C LEU A 79 2.94 1.55 -4.91
N THR A 80 4.00 1.90 -5.62
CA THR A 80 5.32 2.20 -5.05
C THR A 80 5.52 3.71 -4.88
N ASP A 81 6.50 4.10 -4.08
CA ASP A 81 7.00 5.46 -3.94
C ASP A 81 7.53 6.06 -5.26
N GLN A 82 7.96 5.20 -6.20
CA GLN A 82 8.41 5.59 -7.54
C GLN A 82 7.35 5.19 -8.57
N PHE A 83 6.63 6.16 -9.12
CA PHE A 83 5.45 5.91 -9.95
C PHE A 83 5.77 5.36 -11.34
N GLY A 84 6.97 5.64 -11.87
CA GLY A 84 7.41 5.14 -13.18
C GLY A 84 6.53 5.58 -14.35
N LEU A 85 6.02 6.83 -14.33
CA LEU A 85 5.19 7.36 -15.40
C LEU A 85 6.02 7.67 -16.64
N TYR A 86 5.49 7.35 -17.82
CA TYR A 86 6.10 7.69 -19.09
C TYR A 86 5.64 9.08 -19.54
N GLU A 87 6.50 10.08 -19.39
CA GLU A 87 6.16 11.50 -19.62
C GLU A 87 5.64 11.82 -21.03
N ARG A 88 5.95 10.99 -22.03
CA ARG A 88 5.53 11.16 -23.43
C ARG A 88 4.14 10.60 -23.73
N LEU A 89 3.64 9.70 -22.88
CA LEU A 89 2.32 9.09 -23.02
C LEU A 89 1.25 9.94 -22.33
N SER A 90 0.04 9.98 -22.91
CA SER A 90 -1.14 10.42 -22.17
C SER A 90 -1.46 9.42 -21.08
N THR A 91 -2.28 9.83 -20.11
CA THR A 91 -2.73 8.93 -19.03
C THR A 91 -3.45 7.72 -19.63
N ARG A 92 -4.34 7.91 -20.61
CA ARG A 92 -5.04 6.81 -21.29
C ARG A 92 -4.08 5.87 -22.01
N GLU A 93 -3.11 6.39 -22.76
CA GLU A 93 -2.09 5.58 -23.45
C GLU A 93 -1.26 4.76 -22.45
N TYR A 94 -0.86 5.39 -21.33
CA TYR A 94 -0.12 4.75 -20.27
C TYR A 94 -0.92 3.60 -19.62
N LEU A 95 -2.19 3.85 -19.28
CA LEU A 95 -3.06 2.83 -18.70
C LEU A 95 -3.38 1.71 -19.70
N THR A 96 -3.59 2.04 -20.97
CA THR A 96 -3.78 1.05 -22.05
C THR A 96 -2.58 0.13 -22.15
N TYR A 97 -1.37 0.70 -22.21
CA TYR A 97 -0.14 -0.09 -22.28
C TYR A 97 -0.03 -1.11 -21.12
N PHE A 98 -0.26 -0.67 -19.88
CA PHE A 98 -0.18 -1.58 -18.73
C PHE A 98 -1.35 -2.57 -18.66
N GLY A 99 -2.54 -2.20 -19.10
CA GLY A 99 -3.67 -3.11 -19.19
C GLY A 99 -3.43 -4.23 -20.21
N GLU A 100 -2.88 -3.90 -21.39
CA GLU A 100 -2.48 -4.87 -22.40
C GLU A 100 -1.37 -5.82 -21.90
N LEU A 101 -0.38 -5.30 -21.15
CA LEU A 101 0.65 -6.13 -20.50
C LEU A 101 0.07 -7.11 -19.47
N ASN A 102 -1.05 -6.75 -18.83
CA ASN A 102 -1.79 -7.65 -17.94
C ASN A 102 -2.76 -8.59 -18.71
N GLY A 103 -2.72 -8.61 -20.03
CA GLY A 103 -3.53 -9.51 -20.87
C GLY A 103 -5.00 -9.10 -20.99
N MET A 104 -5.34 -7.84 -20.65
CA MET A 104 -6.73 -7.37 -20.74
C MET A 104 -7.18 -7.19 -22.20
N GLU A 105 -8.39 -7.61 -22.50
CA GLU A 105 -9.00 -7.44 -23.82
C GLU A 105 -9.30 -5.94 -24.05
N LYS A 106 -9.04 -5.42 -25.26
CA LYS A 106 -9.07 -3.98 -25.58
C LYS A 106 -10.38 -3.27 -25.21
N ARG A 107 -11.52 -3.92 -25.50
CA ARG A 107 -12.84 -3.32 -25.22
C ARG A 107 -13.12 -3.27 -23.72
N ALA A 108 -12.80 -4.33 -23.00
CA ALA A 108 -12.92 -4.39 -21.55
C ALA A 108 -11.97 -3.41 -20.85
N LEU A 109 -10.75 -3.28 -21.39
CA LEU A 109 -9.75 -2.35 -20.89
C LEU A 109 -10.17 -0.88 -21.03
N ALA A 110 -10.74 -0.49 -22.20
CA ALA A 110 -11.23 0.87 -22.40
C ALA A 110 -12.30 1.24 -21.36
N ALA A 111 -13.32 0.38 -21.19
CA ALA A 111 -14.36 0.59 -20.17
C ALA A 111 -13.78 0.62 -18.75
N ARG A 112 -12.76 -0.20 -18.45
CA ARG A 112 -12.12 -0.23 -17.14
C ARG A 112 -11.30 1.03 -16.87
N ILE A 113 -10.64 1.59 -17.88
CA ILE A 113 -9.91 2.86 -17.75
C ILE A 113 -10.89 3.99 -17.39
N ASP A 114 -12.05 4.07 -18.06
CA ASP A 114 -13.05 5.08 -17.77
C ASP A 114 -13.61 4.91 -16.33
N GLU A 115 -13.93 3.68 -15.91
CA GLU A 115 -14.39 3.37 -14.54
C GLU A 115 -13.36 3.80 -13.47
N VAL A 116 -12.08 3.51 -13.69
CA VAL A 116 -11.02 3.88 -12.73
C VAL A 116 -10.76 5.38 -12.76
N SER A 117 -10.89 6.03 -13.93
CA SER A 117 -10.79 7.48 -14.08
C SER A 117 -11.85 8.19 -13.25
N GLU A 118 -13.10 7.77 -13.35
CA GLU A 118 -14.21 8.30 -12.54
C GLU A 118 -13.96 8.08 -11.04
N MET A 119 -13.59 6.84 -10.65
CA MET A 119 -13.32 6.48 -9.24
C MET A 119 -12.27 7.38 -8.58
N LEU A 120 -11.23 7.79 -9.33
CA LEU A 120 -10.11 8.59 -8.85
C LEU A 120 -10.25 10.08 -9.17
N ALA A 121 -11.36 10.49 -9.79
CA ALA A 121 -11.62 11.85 -10.26
C ALA A 121 -10.43 12.39 -11.07
N MET A 122 -10.12 11.75 -12.20
CA MET A 122 -8.97 12.09 -13.05
C MET A 122 -9.34 12.29 -14.54
N ASP A 123 -10.61 12.55 -14.82
CA ASP A 123 -11.12 12.75 -16.20
C ASP A 123 -10.44 13.93 -16.90
N ASP A 124 -10.11 14.98 -16.16
CA ASP A 124 -9.41 16.18 -16.64
C ASP A 124 -7.96 15.92 -17.07
N ILE A 125 -7.35 14.82 -16.64
CA ILE A 125 -5.97 14.44 -16.98
C ILE A 125 -5.87 13.21 -17.87
N LEU A 126 -6.99 12.57 -18.19
CA LEU A 126 -7.00 11.27 -18.87
C LEU A 126 -6.35 11.35 -20.27
N GLU A 127 -6.59 12.41 -21.02
CA GLU A 127 -6.01 12.64 -22.34
C GLU A 127 -4.72 13.48 -22.32
N ARG A 128 -4.29 13.90 -21.12
CA ARG A 128 -3.07 14.72 -20.98
C ARG A 128 -1.84 13.83 -20.79
N ARG A 129 -0.73 14.28 -21.36
CA ARG A 129 0.60 13.70 -21.12
C ARG A 129 1.03 13.95 -19.67
N SER A 130 1.69 12.96 -19.06
CA SER A 130 2.09 13.03 -17.64
C SER A 130 3.25 14.00 -17.38
N LYS A 131 3.86 14.57 -18.41
CA LYS A 131 4.87 15.63 -18.27
C LYS A 131 4.24 16.86 -17.58
N GLY A 132 4.81 17.25 -16.44
CA GLY A 132 4.32 18.41 -15.67
C GLY A 132 3.14 18.11 -14.74
N PHE A 133 2.78 16.85 -14.55
CA PHE A 133 1.79 16.48 -13.55
C PHE A 133 2.25 16.82 -12.13
N SER A 134 1.30 17.30 -11.31
CA SER A 134 1.50 17.45 -9.88
C SER A 134 1.74 16.08 -9.21
N GLN A 135 2.28 16.07 -8.01
CA GLN A 135 2.45 14.85 -7.21
C GLN A 135 1.12 14.09 -7.10
N GLY A 136 0.02 14.80 -6.82
CA GLY A 136 -1.31 14.20 -6.71
C GLY A 136 -1.79 13.54 -8.00
N GLN A 137 -1.61 14.21 -9.13
CA GLN A 137 -1.95 13.64 -10.44
C GLN A 137 -1.12 12.38 -10.73
N ARG A 138 0.18 12.39 -10.41
CA ARG A 138 1.06 11.23 -10.58
C ARG A 138 0.60 10.04 -9.73
N ILE A 139 0.24 10.26 -8.46
CA ILE A 139 -0.27 9.22 -7.56
C ILE A 139 -1.58 8.63 -8.10
N LYS A 140 -2.53 9.47 -8.52
CA LYS A 140 -3.80 9.01 -9.10
C LYS A 140 -3.56 8.09 -10.31
N VAL A 141 -2.69 8.47 -11.24
CA VAL A 141 -2.37 7.65 -12.42
C VAL A 141 -1.69 6.34 -12.03
N ALA A 142 -0.78 6.35 -11.07
CA ALA A 142 -0.11 5.15 -10.58
C ALA A 142 -1.08 4.22 -9.84
N LEU A 143 -2.01 4.78 -9.06
CA LEU A 143 -3.07 4.03 -8.40
C LEU A 143 -4.06 3.45 -9.42
N ALA A 144 -4.45 4.23 -10.45
CA ALA A 144 -5.25 3.75 -11.56
C ALA A 144 -4.64 2.52 -12.22
N ARG A 145 -3.33 2.58 -12.53
CA ARG A 145 -2.58 1.44 -13.06
C ARG A 145 -2.67 0.21 -12.14
N ALA A 146 -2.50 0.41 -10.83
CA ALA A 146 -2.56 -0.69 -9.86
C ALA A 146 -3.97 -1.33 -9.77
N LEU A 147 -5.02 -0.62 -10.18
CA LEU A 147 -6.42 -1.06 -10.11
C LEU A 147 -6.97 -1.65 -11.43
N LEU A 148 -6.26 -1.53 -12.56
CA LEU A 148 -6.77 -1.92 -13.87
C LEU A 148 -7.30 -3.36 -13.92
N HIS A 149 -6.51 -4.31 -13.47
CA HIS A 149 -6.79 -5.74 -13.53
C HIS A 149 -7.69 -6.26 -12.39
N ARG A 150 -8.39 -5.36 -11.66
CA ARG A 150 -9.29 -5.69 -10.54
C ARG A 150 -8.64 -6.59 -9.49
N PRO A 151 -7.52 -6.16 -8.89
CA PRO A 151 -6.77 -6.98 -7.94
C PRO A 151 -7.62 -7.31 -6.70
N ARG A 152 -7.42 -8.51 -6.15
CA ARG A 152 -8.00 -8.91 -4.85
C ARG A 152 -7.26 -8.27 -3.68
N HIS A 153 -5.99 -7.95 -3.88
CA HIS A 153 -5.11 -7.36 -2.88
C HIS A 153 -4.50 -6.07 -3.41
N LEU A 154 -4.49 -5.03 -2.60
CA LEU A 154 -3.91 -3.74 -2.95
C LEU A 154 -2.83 -3.36 -1.92
N LEU A 155 -1.60 -3.24 -2.37
CA LEU A 155 -0.46 -2.87 -1.56
C LEU A 155 -0.02 -1.45 -1.93
N LEU A 156 0.02 -0.55 -0.95
CA LEU A 156 0.22 0.88 -1.17
C LEU A 156 1.37 1.40 -0.29
N ASP A 157 2.34 2.06 -0.91
CA ASP A 157 3.43 2.72 -0.21
C ASP A 157 3.19 4.23 -0.22
N GLU A 158 2.80 4.81 0.93
CA GLU A 158 2.52 6.22 1.17
C GLU A 158 1.52 6.83 0.14
N PRO A 159 0.30 6.25 -0.03
CA PRO A 159 -0.61 6.59 -1.14
C PRO A 159 -1.16 8.02 -1.11
N THR A 160 -1.03 8.73 -0.01
CA THR A 160 -1.57 10.08 0.18
C THR A 160 -0.50 11.14 0.39
N ARG A 161 0.77 10.72 0.36
CA ARG A 161 1.90 11.61 0.61
C ARG A 161 1.97 12.74 -0.42
N GLY A 162 1.89 13.99 0.07
CA GLY A 162 2.00 15.19 -0.78
C GLY A 162 0.75 15.46 -1.64
N LEU A 163 -0.38 14.84 -1.31
CA LEU A 163 -1.67 15.17 -1.90
C LEU A 163 -2.27 16.41 -1.24
N ASP A 164 -3.01 17.19 -2.03
CA ASP A 164 -3.96 18.17 -1.50
C ASP A 164 -5.16 17.47 -0.85
N VAL A 165 -5.99 18.25 -0.13
CA VAL A 165 -7.15 17.74 0.62
C VAL A 165 -8.15 17.02 -0.29
N MET A 166 -8.41 17.56 -1.49
CA MET A 166 -9.40 16.96 -2.42
C MET A 166 -8.89 15.65 -3.00
N SER A 167 -7.63 15.60 -3.40
CA SER A 167 -6.98 14.38 -3.89
C SER A 167 -6.90 13.30 -2.80
N THR A 168 -6.55 13.67 -1.58
CA THR A 168 -6.57 12.76 -0.42
C THR A 168 -7.97 12.17 -0.19
N ARG A 169 -9.01 13.02 -0.26
CA ARG A 169 -10.39 12.58 -0.10
C ARG A 169 -10.82 11.60 -1.20
N ALA A 170 -10.45 11.86 -2.45
CA ALA A 170 -10.74 10.96 -3.57
C ALA A 170 -10.08 9.58 -3.37
N VAL A 171 -8.80 9.55 -2.99
CA VAL A 171 -8.09 8.29 -2.69
C VAL A 171 -8.76 7.54 -1.54
N ARG A 172 -9.10 8.20 -0.43
CA ARG A 172 -9.80 7.57 0.70
C ARG A 172 -11.15 6.98 0.29
N HIS A 173 -11.92 7.69 -0.53
CA HIS A 173 -13.19 7.19 -1.07
C HIS A 173 -12.99 5.93 -1.92
N ALA A 174 -12.01 5.94 -2.82
CA ALA A 174 -11.66 4.79 -3.65
C ALA A 174 -11.27 3.57 -2.80
N LEU A 175 -10.40 3.76 -1.79
CA LEU A 175 -9.99 2.68 -0.89
C LEU A 175 -11.15 2.13 -0.06
N SER A 176 -12.06 2.99 0.43
CA SER A 176 -13.26 2.57 1.15
C SER A 176 -14.23 1.77 0.25
N ALA A 177 -14.38 2.16 -1.02
CA ALA A 177 -15.19 1.42 -1.98
C ALA A 177 -14.59 0.03 -2.28
N LEU A 178 -13.27 -0.05 -2.48
CA LEU A 178 -12.55 -1.31 -2.71
C LEU A 178 -12.66 -2.24 -1.50
N ARG A 179 -12.51 -1.73 -0.27
CA ARG A 179 -12.77 -2.47 0.96
C ARG A 179 -14.18 -3.06 0.97
N GLY A 180 -15.20 -2.26 0.64
CA GLY A 180 -16.59 -2.70 0.56
C GLY A 180 -16.84 -3.79 -0.50
N GLN A 181 -15.97 -3.90 -1.51
CA GLN A 181 -15.97 -4.96 -2.53
C GLN A 181 -15.18 -6.20 -2.11
N GLY A 182 -14.65 -6.25 -0.88
CA GLY A 182 -13.90 -7.38 -0.37
C GLY A 182 -12.39 -7.34 -0.65
N CYS A 183 -11.86 -6.25 -1.22
CA CYS A 183 -10.42 -6.11 -1.46
C CYS A 183 -9.65 -6.05 -0.13
N CYS A 184 -8.56 -6.81 -0.03
CA CYS A 184 -7.60 -6.71 1.06
C CYS A 184 -6.63 -5.56 0.75
N VAL A 185 -6.64 -4.50 1.55
CA VAL A 185 -5.76 -3.34 1.35
C VAL A 185 -4.70 -3.31 2.45
N VAL A 186 -3.43 -3.25 2.06
CA VAL A 186 -2.31 -3.01 2.98
C VAL A 186 -1.66 -1.68 2.60
N MET A 187 -1.64 -0.73 3.52
CA MET A 187 -1.18 0.62 3.28
C MET A 187 -0.03 0.97 4.24
N ALA A 188 1.18 1.15 3.71
CA ALA A 188 2.27 1.70 4.49
C ALA A 188 2.10 3.22 4.60
N THR A 189 2.11 3.73 5.80
CA THR A 189 2.00 5.16 6.07
C THR A 189 2.65 5.53 7.41
N HIS A 190 2.95 6.80 7.57
CA HIS A 190 3.34 7.43 8.84
C HIS A 190 2.32 8.48 9.29
N VAL A 191 1.20 8.64 8.57
CA VAL A 191 0.17 9.65 8.82
C VAL A 191 -0.92 9.08 9.73
N MET A 192 -0.85 9.37 11.04
CA MET A 192 -1.77 8.84 12.06
C MET A 192 -3.23 9.16 11.81
N GLN A 193 -3.52 10.36 11.28
CA GLN A 193 -4.90 10.75 10.95
C GLN A 193 -5.54 9.84 9.90
N GLU A 194 -4.76 9.35 8.94
CA GLU A 194 -5.26 8.41 7.94
C GLU A 194 -5.57 7.06 8.56
N VAL A 195 -4.67 6.58 9.42
CA VAL A 195 -4.85 5.32 10.14
C VAL A 195 -6.13 5.35 10.97
N SER A 196 -6.34 6.41 11.74
CA SER A 196 -7.52 6.55 12.61
C SER A 196 -8.85 6.61 11.86
N HIS A 197 -8.86 7.16 10.63
CA HIS A 197 -10.10 7.38 9.88
C HIS A 197 -10.42 6.28 8.86
N LEU A 198 -9.41 5.56 8.39
CA LEU A 198 -9.55 4.68 7.24
C LEU A 198 -9.27 3.21 7.55
N CYS A 199 -8.38 2.93 8.50
CA CYS A 199 -7.86 1.59 8.72
C CYS A 199 -8.67 0.80 9.74
N ASP A 200 -8.98 -0.45 9.41
CA ASP A 200 -9.66 -1.40 10.28
C ASP A 200 -8.67 -2.07 11.24
N ASP A 201 -7.44 -2.29 10.78
CA ASP A 201 -6.36 -2.92 11.55
C ASP A 201 -5.04 -2.16 11.35
N VAL A 202 -4.15 -2.22 12.32
CA VAL A 202 -2.86 -1.54 12.33
C VAL A 202 -1.77 -2.50 12.77
N ILE A 203 -0.72 -2.59 11.97
CA ILE A 203 0.50 -3.30 12.29
C ILE A 203 1.58 -2.26 12.57
N VAL A 204 2.01 -2.16 13.82
CA VAL A 204 3.09 -1.27 14.22
C VAL A 204 4.42 -1.96 13.97
N ILE A 205 5.26 -1.33 13.13
CA ILE A 205 6.60 -1.84 12.79
C ILE A 205 7.65 -0.85 13.27
N ALA A 206 8.62 -1.33 14.04
CA ALA A 206 9.78 -0.58 14.47
C ALA A 206 11.05 -1.42 14.35
N LYS A 207 12.14 -0.83 13.83
CA LYS A 207 13.45 -1.49 13.68
C LYS A 207 13.36 -2.89 13.00
N GLY A 208 12.46 -3.00 12.00
CA GLY A 208 12.26 -4.25 11.25
C GLY A 208 11.45 -5.33 11.96
N HIS A 209 10.80 -5.04 13.09
CA HIS A 209 9.99 -5.99 13.86
C HIS A 209 8.55 -5.54 13.99
N THR A 210 7.60 -6.49 14.05
CA THR A 210 6.23 -6.21 14.49
C THR A 210 6.22 -5.99 15.99
N VAL A 211 5.85 -4.78 16.41
CA VAL A 211 5.73 -4.41 17.84
C VAL A 211 4.33 -4.69 18.37
N ALA A 212 3.31 -4.41 17.56
CA ALA A 212 1.92 -4.62 17.91
C ALA A 212 1.07 -4.78 16.65
N GLN A 213 -0.05 -5.51 16.79
CA GLN A 213 -1.13 -5.55 15.81
C GLN A 213 -2.47 -5.46 16.54
N GLY A 214 -3.44 -4.77 15.93
CA GLY A 214 -4.81 -4.63 16.42
C GLY A 214 -5.50 -3.42 15.80
N THR A 215 -6.78 -3.21 16.13
CA THR A 215 -7.50 -2.00 15.71
C THR A 215 -6.86 -0.76 16.35
N PRO A 216 -7.06 0.45 15.79
CA PRO A 216 -6.62 1.70 16.43
C PRO A 216 -7.06 1.79 17.91
N ALA A 217 -8.31 1.36 18.20
CA ALA A 217 -8.84 1.35 19.56
C ALA A 217 -8.14 0.32 20.47
N ASP A 218 -7.75 -0.84 19.93
CA ASP A 218 -6.98 -1.85 20.69
C ASP A 218 -5.59 -1.34 21.07
N LEU A 219 -4.90 -0.64 20.16
CA LEU A 219 -3.59 -0.06 20.44
C LEU A 219 -3.67 1.00 21.54
N CYS A 220 -4.69 1.87 21.48
CA CYS A 220 -4.96 2.85 22.53
C CYS A 220 -5.25 2.16 23.89
N ARG A 221 -6.08 1.13 23.92
CA ARG A 221 -6.38 0.37 25.16
C ARG A 221 -5.15 -0.32 25.75
N ARG A 222 -4.32 -0.94 24.91
CA ARG A 222 -3.09 -1.64 25.35
C ARG A 222 -2.06 -0.70 25.99
N THR A 223 -2.01 0.54 25.51
CA THR A 223 -1.10 1.56 26.07
C THR A 223 -1.70 2.36 27.23
N GLY A 224 -3.03 2.31 27.40
CA GLY A 224 -3.76 3.18 28.34
C GLY A 224 -3.85 4.64 27.86
N ILE A 225 -3.58 4.91 26.59
CA ILE A 225 -3.52 6.26 26.00
C ILE A 225 -4.64 6.41 24.97
N ALA A 226 -5.44 7.47 25.10
CA ALA A 226 -6.61 7.68 24.24
C ALA A 226 -6.28 8.12 22.81
N ASN A 227 -5.15 8.78 22.60
CA ASN A 227 -4.70 9.26 21.31
C ASN A 227 -3.79 8.22 20.63
N LEU A 228 -4.05 7.87 19.37
CA LEU A 228 -3.27 6.89 18.61
C LEU A 228 -1.81 7.33 18.40
N GLU A 229 -1.55 8.63 18.23
CA GLU A 229 -0.19 9.15 18.05
C GLU A 229 0.67 8.93 19.29
N ASP A 230 0.16 9.28 20.46
CA ASP A 230 0.85 9.04 21.73
C ASP A 230 0.96 7.55 22.05
N ALA A 231 -0.08 6.76 21.71
CA ALA A 231 -0.07 5.31 21.84
C ALA A 231 1.03 4.68 20.97
N PHE A 232 1.19 5.15 19.74
CA PHE A 232 2.26 4.73 18.83
C PHE A 232 3.65 5.06 19.39
N VAL A 233 3.88 6.28 19.85
CA VAL A 233 5.15 6.68 20.48
C VAL A 233 5.47 5.76 21.66
N ARG A 234 4.48 5.43 22.49
CA ARG A 234 4.63 4.50 23.61
C ARG A 234 5.00 3.08 23.15
N LEU A 235 4.41 2.60 22.05
CA LEU A 235 4.67 1.25 21.51
C LEU A 235 6.04 1.14 20.87
N VAL A 236 6.49 2.15 20.15
CA VAL A 236 7.78 2.14 19.43
C VAL A 236 8.95 2.37 20.41
N GLY A 237 8.69 2.99 21.56
CA GLY A 237 9.71 3.34 22.56
C GLY A 237 10.34 4.70 22.28
N THR A 238 10.76 5.37 23.35
CA THR A 238 11.29 6.75 23.33
C THR A 238 12.76 6.86 22.91
N ASP A 239 13.37 5.84 22.33
CA ASP A 239 14.81 5.84 21.98
C ASP A 239 15.17 6.69 20.76
N GLU A 240 14.19 7.27 20.07
CA GLU A 240 14.42 8.31 19.06
C GLU A 240 13.92 9.66 19.58
N GLY A 241 14.75 10.29 20.41
CA GLY A 241 14.85 11.74 20.65
C GLY A 241 13.61 12.61 20.34
N ILE A 242 12.53 12.47 21.09
CA ILE A 242 11.66 13.61 21.36
C ILE A 242 12.26 14.25 22.61
N VAL A 243 13.14 15.23 22.37
CA VAL A 243 13.55 16.18 23.41
C VAL A 243 12.27 16.90 23.83
N ALA A 244 11.98 16.83 25.11
CA ALA A 244 10.93 17.55 25.79
C ALA A 244 11.08 19.08 25.62
#